data_629da0bc39e66976cea4ac790c569db3
#
_entry.id   629da0bc39e66976cea4ac790c569db3
#
_cell.length_a   1.000
_cell.length_b   1.000
_cell.length_c   1.000
_cell.angle_alpha   90.00
_cell.angle_beta   90.00
_cell.angle_gamma   90.00
#
_symmetry.space_group_name_H-M   'P 1'
#
loop_
_entity.id
_entity.type
_entity.pdbx_description
1 polymer ?
#
loop_
_entity_poly.entity_id
_entity_poly.type
_entity_poly.pdbx_seq_one_letter_code
_entity_poly.pdbx_strand_id
1 'polypeptide(L)'
;MIQIIPSIAIADGKIIRLEQGDFSKEKVYDESPVDLARRFEDHGIEVVHLVDLDGARRGQPVNYHILEAIAGHTNLKVDFTGGINTDGDISKAYEYGASYITAASIAVNRKELFASWIISYGREKITLGADALDGKISIKGWQKNTDVDLFEHIDYFYSRGLKYVKTTDIAKDGLMQGPAFDLYEKIIGRFEDICVLASGGVRNVEDIEKLNDMGVFAVIFGMAYYEGSIKLKDLERFMVKA
;
A
#
# COMPACT_ATOMS: atom_id res chain seq x y z
N MET A 1 9.12 11.04 -12.28
CA MET A 1 9.52 11.24 -10.86
C MET A 1 8.64 10.29 -10.02
N ILE A 2 9.24 9.55 -9.10
CA ILE A 2 8.54 8.58 -8.23
C ILE A 2 7.51 9.28 -7.34
N GLN A 3 6.33 8.67 -7.18
CA GLN A 3 5.32 9.18 -6.26
C GLN A 3 5.63 8.77 -4.81
N ILE A 4 5.55 9.72 -3.90
CA ILE A 4 5.82 9.52 -2.48
C ILE A 4 4.50 9.25 -1.75
N ILE A 5 4.39 8.08 -1.12
CA ILE A 5 3.16 7.64 -0.45
C ILE A 5 3.50 7.16 0.98
N PRO A 6 3.36 8.03 2.00
CA PRO A 6 3.47 7.56 3.37
C PRO A 6 2.31 6.65 3.76
N SER A 7 2.60 5.66 4.61
CA SER A 7 1.62 4.68 5.08
C SER A 7 1.15 5.01 6.50
N ILE A 8 -0.17 5.03 6.69
CA ILE A 8 -0.83 5.12 7.99
C ILE A 8 -1.52 3.77 8.24
N ALA A 9 -1.02 2.98 9.17
CA ALA A 9 -1.62 1.70 9.54
C ALA A 9 -2.37 1.82 10.85
N ILE A 10 -3.61 1.32 10.87
CA ILE A 10 -4.55 1.50 11.97
C ILE A 10 -4.96 0.16 12.56
N ALA A 11 -4.87 0.05 13.88
CA ALA A 11 -5.53 -0.98 14.67
C ALA A 11 -6.13 -0.38 15.93
N ASP A 12 -7.33 -0.81 16.31
CA ASP A 12 -8.09 -0.28 17.44
C ASP A 12 -8.17 1.26 17.47
N GLY A 13 -8.30 1.88 16.29
CA GLY A 13 -8.37 3.32 16.10
C GLY A 13 -7.06 4.09 16.28
N LYS A 14 -5.93 3.40 16.50
CA LYS A 14 -4.61 3.98 16.74
C LYS A 14 -3.68 3.73 15.57
N ILE A 15 -2.70 4.63 15.39
CA ILE A 15 -1.61 4.39 14.45
C ILE A 15 -0.67 3.34 15.04
N ILE A 16 -0.44 2.28 14.30
CA ILE A 16 0.52 1.25 14.70
C ILE A 16 1.48 0.88 13.56
N ARG A 17 2.61 0.30 13.93
CA ARG A 17 3.54 -0.33 13.00
C ARG A 17 3.87 -1.74 13.48
N LEU A 18 4.04 -2.63 12.54
CA LEU A 18 4.39 -4.03 12.80
C LEU A 18 5.75 -4.33 12.14
N GLU A 19 6.51 -5.26 12.70
CA GLU A 19 7.63 -5.88 12.01
C GLU A 19 7.13 -7.15 11.32
N GLN A 20 7.29 -7.23 10.00
CA GLN A 20 6.89 -8.40 9.18
C GLN A 20 5.45 -8.87 9.41
N GLY A 21 4.55 -7.95 9.78
CA GLY A 21 3.14 -8.26 10.07
C GLY A 21 2.90 -8.96 11.41
N ASP A 22 3.90 -9.03 12.28
CA ASP A 22 3.80 -9.67 13.60
C ASP A 22 3.15 -8.74 14.62
N PHE A 23 1.92 -9.03 15.03
CA PHE A 23 1.19 -8.27 16.05
C PHE A 23 1.79 -8.36 17.46
N SER A 24 2.66 -9.34 17.75
CA SER A 24 3.39 -9.37 19.02
C SER A 24 4.50 -8.33 19.10
N LYS A 25 4.86 -7.75 17.96
CA LYS A 25 5.88 -6.71 17.80
C LYS A 25 5.28 -5.38 17.35
N GLU A 26 4.07 -5.09 17.80
CA GLU A 26 3.42 -3.83 17.50
C GLU A 26 4.07 -2.66 18.23
N LYS A 27 4.20 -1.55 17.54
CA LYS A 27 4.57 -0.26 18.11
C LYS A 27 3.42 0.72 17.88
N VAL A 28 2.88 1.25 18.96
CA VAL A 28 1.77 2.21 18.94
C VAL A 28 2.35 3.63 18.95
N TYR A 29 1.79 4.50 18.12
CA TYR A 29 2.13 5.92 18.08
C TYR A 29 0.95 6.73 18.58
N ASP A 30 1.20 7.57 19.62
CA ASP A 30 0.18 8.40 20.26
C ASP A 30 -0.02 9.70 19.47
N GLU A 31 -0.62 9.55 18.29
CA GLU A 31 -0.93 10.64 17.38
C GLU A 31 -2.26 10.35 16.67
N SER A 32 -3.04 11.42 16.43
CA SER A 32 -4.26 11.31 15.63
C SER A 32 -3.94 10.98 14.17
N PRO A 33 -4.60 9.98 13.55
CA PRO A 33 -4.45 9.71 12.11
C PRO A 33 -4.75 10.93 11.22
N VAL A 34 -5.70 11.76 11.62
CA VAL A 34 -6.06 12.99 10.88
C VAL A 34 -4.97 14.06 11.00
N ASP A 35 -4.39 14.25 12.19
CA ASP A 35 -3.34 15.24 12.38
C ASP A 35 -2.05 14.83 11.65
N LEU A 36 -1.74 13.53 11.62
CA LEU A 36 -0.66 13.00 10.82
C LEU A 36 -0.91 13.20 9.32
N ALA A 37 -2.14 12.93 8.84
CA ALA A 37 -2.51 13.13 7.45
C ALA A 37 -2.38 14.63 7.04
N ARG A 38 -2.84 15.56 7.88
CA ARG A 38 -2.65 17.00 7.67
C ARG A 38 -1.17 17.38 7.56
N ARG A 39 -0.34 16.84 8.46
CA ARG A 39 1.10 17.07 8.40
C ARG A 39 1.72 16.59 7.07
N PHE A 40 1.28 15.45 6.54
CA PHE A 40 1.70 14.99 5.23
C PHE A 40 1.27 15.96 4.12
N GLU A 41 0.01 16.41 4.14
CA GLU A 41 -0.51 17.39 3.18
C GLU A 41 0.26 18.71 3.24
N ASP A 42 0.56 19.23 4.43
CA ASP A 42 1.31 20.48 4.65
C ASP A 42 2.71 20.44 4.04
N HIS A 43 3.29 19.25 3.85
CA HIS A 43 4.58 19.03 3.21
C HIS A 43 4.48 18.60 1.74
N GLY A 44 3.29 18.76 1.11
CA GLY A 44 3.11 18.54 -0.32
C GLY A 44 2.88 17.07 -0.71
N ILE A 45 2.65 16.16 0.23
CA ILE A 45 2.17 14.80 -0.06
C ILE A 45 0.79 14.91 -0.70
N GLU A 46 0.55 14.16 -1.78
CA GLU A 46 -0.74 14.13 -2.47
C GLU A 46 -1.53 12.84 -2.19
N VAL A 47 -0.85 11.75 -1.84
CA VAL A 47 -1.45 10.42 -1.63
C VAL A 47 -0.96 9.82 -0.33
N VAL A 48 -1.86 9.20 0.43
CA VAL A 48 -1.54 8.37 1.60
C VAL A 48 -2.07 6.95 1.42
N HIS A 49 -1.33 5.98 1.93
CA HIS A 49 -1.75 4.57 1.98
C HIS A 49 -2.30 4.26 3.36
N LEU A 50 -3.64 4.17 3.49
CA LEU A 50 -4.33 3.88 4.74
C LEU A 50 -4.61 2.39 4.87
N VAL A 51 -4.01 1.75 5.86
CA VAL A 51 -4.10 0.31 6.11
C VAL A 51 -5.00 0.02 7.31
N ASP A 52 -6.16 -0.57 7.07
CA ASP A 52 -7.04 -1.10 8.11
C ASP A 52 -6.57 -2.50 8.53
N LEU A 53 -5.70 -2.58 9.53
CA LEU A 53 -5.15 -3.84 10.03
C LEU A 53 -6.21 -4.71 10.72
N ASP A 54 -7.19 -4.09 11.40
CA ASP A 54 -8.32 -4.82 11.95
C ASP A 54 -9.14 -5.46 10.84
N GLY A 55 -9.40 -4.71 9.78
CA GLY A 55 -10.11 -5.19 8.60
C GLY A 55 -9.36 -6.31 7.89
N ALA A 56 -8.04 -6.19 7.73
CA ALA A 56 -7.21 -7.21 7.12
C ALA A 56 -7.29 -8.56 7.88
N ARG A 57 -7.32 -8.52 9.21
CA ARG A 57 -7.46 -9.72 10.08
C ARG A 57 -8.86 -10.31 10.02
N ARG A 58 -9.89 -9.45 10.07
CA ARG A 58 -11.30 -9.86 10.11
C ARG A 58 -11.83 -10.28 8.74
N GLY A 59 -11.16 -9.86 7.65
CA GLY A 59 -11.64 -10.06 6.28
C GLY A 59 -12.81 -9.15 5.91
N GLN A 60 -12.97 -8.03 6.64
CA GLN A 60 -13.99 -7.02 6.43
C GLN A 60 -13.48 -5.70 7.01
N PRO A 61 -13.55 -4.55 6.29
CA PRO A 61 -13.09 -3.28 6.81
C PRO A 61 -13.84 -2.86 8.08
N VAL A 62 -13.10 -2.26 9.01
CA VAL A 62 -13.60 -1.84 10.33
C VAL A 62 -13.48 -0.34 10.51
N ASN A 63 -12.38 0.25 10.03
CA ASN A 63 -12.00 1.63 10.34
C ASN A 63 -12.44 2.64 9.26
N TYR A 64 -13.62 2.47 8.65
CA TYR A 64 -14.18 3.42 7.67
C TYR A 64 -14.29 4.85 8.22
N HIS A 65 -14.59 5.01 9.52
CA HIS A 65 -14.70 6.33 10.15
C HIS A 65 -13.38 7.10 10.14
N ILE A 66 -12.24 6.40 10.17
CA ILE A 66 -10.91 7.04 10.04
C ILE A 66 -10.65 7.45 8.60
N LEU A 67 -11.02 6.60 7.62
CA LEU A 67 -10.97 6.94 6.21
C LEU A 67 -11.79 8.22 5.94
N GLU A 68 -13.03 8.26 6.40
CA GLU A 68 -13.93 9.42 6.26
C GLU A 68 -13.32 10.68 6.91
N ALA A 69 -12.77 10.54 8.11
CA ALA A 69 -12.17 11.65 8.82
C ALA A 69 -10.94 12.22 8.08
N ILE A 70 -10.05 11.37 7.54
CA ILE A 70 -8.90 11.82 6.75
C ILE A 70 -9.39 12.49 5.46
N ALA A 71 -10.29 11.86 4.71
CA ALA A 71 -10.81 12.38 3.45
C ALA A 71 -11.60 13.69 3.63
N GLY A 72 -12.31 13.83 4.75
CA GLY A 72 -13.10 15.03 5.07
C GLY A 72 -12.29 16.21 5.63
N HIS A 73 -11.07 15.97 6.13
CA HIS A 73 -10.25 17.01 6.75
C HIS A 73 -8.95 17.33 6.00
N THR A 74 -8.71 16.68 4.88
CA THR A 74 -7.55 16.90 4.01
C THR A 74 -7.98 16.82 2.54
N ASN A 75 -7.14 17.30 1.63
CA ASN A 75 -7.29 17.09 0.18
C ASN A 75 -6.48 15.89 -0.32
N LEU A 76 -5.93 15.07 0.58
CA LEU A 76 -5.18 13.89 0.23
C LEU A 76 -6.05 12.88 -0.51
N LYS A 77 -5.49 12.27 -1.54
CA LYS A 77 -6.06 11.06 -2.13
C LYS A 77 -5.70 9.88 -1.23
N VAL A 78 -6.72 9.16 -0.77
CA VAL A 78 -6.52 8.02 0.12
C VAL A 78 -6.58 6.73 -0.68
N ASP A 79 -5.46 5.99 -0.71
CA ASP A 79 -5.43 4.58 -1.13
C ASP A 79 -5.76 3.73 0.08
N PHE A 80 -6.96 3.13 0.09
CA PHE A 80 -7.46 2.38 1.24
C PHE A 80 -7.29 0.87 1.03
N THR A 81 -6.79 0.19 2.05
CA THR A 81 -6.63 -1.27 2.08
C THR A 81 -6.99 -1.86 3.43
N GLY A 82 -7.27 -3.16 3.44
CA GLY A 82 -7.55 -3.92 4.66
C GLY A 82 -8.98 -4.43 4.73
N GLY A 83 -9.17 -5.70 4.39
CA GLY A 83 -10.46 -6.39 4.53
C GLY A 83 -11.44 -6.24 3.38
N ILE A 84 -11.12 -5.55 2.29
CA ILE A 84 -11.97 -5.39 1.10
C ILE A 84 -12.15 -6.76 0.41
N ASN A 85 -13.33 -7.37 0.54
CA ASN A 85 -13.62 -8.72 0.03
C ASN A 85 -14.96 -8.85 -0.70
N THR A 86 -15.79 -7.81 -0.72
CA THR A 86 -17.10 -7.82 -1.38
C THR A 86 -17.37 -6.52 -2.14
N ASP A 87 -18.34 -6.53 -3.06
CA ASP A 87 -18.80 -5.31 -3.74
C ASP A 87 -19.33 -4.26 -2.76
N GLY A 88 -19.93 -4.69 -1.66
CA GLY A 88 -20.36 -3.80 -0.58
C GLY A 88 -19.20 -3.11 0.12
N ASP A 89 -18.09 -3.83 0.38
CA ASP A 89 -16.91 -3.24 1.02
C ASP A 89 -16.27 -2.17 0.15
N ILE A 90 -16.08 -2.46 -1.15
CA ILE A 90 -15.46 -1.50 -2.06
C ILE A 90 -16.35 -0.29 -2.32
N SER A 91 -17.68 -0.47 -2.53
CA SER A 91 -18.62 0.65 -2.66
C SER A 91 -18.58 1.55 -1.44
N LYS A 92 -18.66 0.95 -0.27
CA LYS A 92 -18.60 1.69 0.99
C LYS A 92 -17.27 2.43 1.18
N ALA A 93 -16.14 1.83 0.81
CA ALA A 93 -14.85 2.53 0.90
C ALA A 93 -14.83 3.80 0.02
N TYR A 94 -15.38 3.75 -1.20
CA TYR A 94 -15.51 4.95 -2.05
C TYR A 94 -16.50 5.98 -1.46
N GLU A 95 -17.62 5.54 -0.89
CA GLU A 95 -18.58 6.42 -0.21
C GLU A 95 -17.93 7.16 0.97
N TYR A 96 -17.02 6.52 1.69
CA TYR A 96 -16.26 7.10 2.80
C TYR A 96 -14.99 7.86 2.37
N GLY A 97 -14.79 8.07 1.06
CA GLY A 97 -13.79 8.99 0.54
C GLY A 97 -12.49 8.35 0.06
N ALA A 98 -12.41 7.03 -0.09
CA ALA A 98 -11.27 6.42 -0.75
C ALA A 98 -11.15 6.94 -2.20
N SER A 99 -9.95 7.27 -2.64
CA SER A 99 -9.64 7.63 -4.03
C SER A 99 -9.18 6.41 -4.82
N TYR A 100 -8.47 5.51 -4.15
CA TYR A 100 -7.94 4.26 -4.70
C TYR A 100 -8.19 3.12 -3.72
N ILE A 101 -8.26 1.91 -4.24
CA ILE A 101 -8.40 0.69 -3.45
C ILE A 101 -7.26 -0.26 -3.77
N THR A 102 -6.51 -0.63 -2.74
CA THR A 102 -5.56 -1.75 -2.80
C THR A 102 -6.20 -2.98 -2.17
N ALA A 103 -6.37 -4.07 -2.92
CA ALA A 103 -6.96 -5.30 -2.40
C ALA A 103 -6.09 -6.52 -2.73
N ALA A 104 -5.92 -7.41 -1.75
CA ALA A 104 -5.03 -8.57 -1.82
C ALA A 104 -5.79 -9.90 -1.69
N SER A 105 -6.40 -10.17 -0.52
CA SER A 105 -7.01 -11.48 -0.24
C SER A 105 -8.10 -11.87 -1.24
N ILE A 106 -8.90 -10.91 -1.70
CA ILE A 106 -9.96 -11.14 -2.71
C ILE A 106 -9.37 -11.58 -4.05
N ALA A 107 -8.22 -11.02 -4.44
CA ALA A 107 -7.55 -11.38 -5.69
C ALA A 107 -7.05 -12.82 -5.70
N VAL A 108 -6.81 -13.43 -4.53
CA VAL A 108 -6.51 -14.87 -4.40
C VAL A 108 -7.79 -15.69 -4.29
N ASN A 109 -8.73 -15.28 -3.44
CA ASN A 109 -9.88 -16.09 -3.07
C ASN A 109 -11.02 -16.05 -4.11
N ARG A 110 -11.18 -14.93 -4.85
CA ARG A 110 -12.24 -14.67 -5.82
C ARG A 110 -11.71 -13.85 -7.00
N LYS A 111 -10.80 -14.46 -7.76
CA LYS A 111 -10.05 -13.81 -8.86
C LYS A 111 -10.95 -13.07 -9.86
N GLU A 112 -12.05 -13.69 -10.26
CA GLU A 112 -12.99 -13.13 -11.26
C GLU A 112 -13.69 -11.88 -10.72
N LEU A 113 -14.02 -11.85 -9.42
CA LEU A 113 -14.62 -10.68 -8.79
C LEU A 113 -13.62 -9.53 -8.75
N PHE A 114 -12.39 -9.76 -8.34
CA PHE A 114 -11.36 -8.72 -8.35
C PHE A 114 -11.09 -8.22 -9.78
N ALA A 115 -11.02 -9.12 -10.77
CA ALA A 115 -10.88 -8.74 -12.17
C ALA A 115 -12.05 -7.88 -12.66
N SER A 116 -13.29 -8.16 -12.22
CA SER A 116 -14.44 -7.33 -12.56
C SER A 116 -14.35 -5.92 -11.97
N TRP A 117 -13.71 -5.75 -10.82
CA TRP A 117 -13.50 -4.42 -10.23
C TRP A 117 -12.57 -3.55 -11.06
N ILE A 118 -11.52 -4.15 -11.66
CA ILE A 118 -10.62 -3.42 -12.59
C ILE A 118 -11.41 -2.78 -13.73
N ILE A 119 -12.46 -3.48 -14.22
CA ILE A 119 -13.31 -2.99 -15.31
C ILE A 119 -14.36 -2.00 -14.77
N SER A 120 -15.06 -2.36 -13.70
CA SER A 120 -16.24 -1.61 -13.22
C SER A 120 -15.88 -0.28 -12.56
N TYR A 121 -14.79 -0.24 -11.79
CA TYR A 121 -14.30 0.98 -11.12
C TYR A 121 -13.22 1.71 -11.93
N GLY A 122 -12.63 1.02 -12.91
CA GLY A 122 -11.54 1.52 -13.74
C GLY A 122 -10.16 1.15 -13.21
N ARG A 123 -9.28 0.76 -14.14
CA ARG A 123 -7.89 0.34 -13.86
C ARG A 123 -7.04 1.39 -13.14
N GLU A 124 -7.46 2.66 -13.16
CA GLU A 124 -6.78 3.76 -12.49
C GLU A 124 -7.10 3.84 -10.99
N LYS A 125 -8.10 3.11 -10.53
CA LYS A 125 -8.59 3.16 -9.14
C LYS A 125 -8.35 1.88 -8.36
N ILE A 126 -7.95 0.81 -9.05
CA ILE A 126 -7.77 -0.52 -8.44
C ILE A 126 -6.30 -0.93 -8.50
N THR A 127 -5.74 -1.23 -7.35
CA THR A 127 -4.37 -1.73 -7.18
C THR A 127 -4.41 -3.16 -6.68
N LEU A 128 -3.67 -4.04 -7.34
CA LEU A 128 -3.44 -5.40 -6.86
C LEU A 128 -2.46 -5.36 -5.69
N GLY A 129 -2.88 -5.79 -4.51
CA GLY A 129 -1.97 -6.11 -3.41
C GLY A 129 -1.37 -7.50 -3.60
N ALA A 130 -0.07 -7.55 -3.89
CA ALA A 130 0.65 -8.78 -4.19
C ALA A 130 1.88 -8.93 -3.27
N ASP A 131 1.64 -8.91 -1.95
CA ASP A 131 2.69 -9.09 -0.97
C ASP A 131 3.10 -10.56 -0.90
N ALA A 132 4.40 -10.81 -0.84
CA ALA A 132 4.94 -12.16 -0.94
C ALA A 132 6.00 -12.46 0.12
N LEU A 133 6.01 -13.71 0.55
CA LEU A 133 7.10 -14.33 1.29
C LEU A 133 7.68 -15.45 0.44
N ASP A 134 8.98 -15.42 0.21
CA ASP A 134 9.69 -16.40 -0.64
C ASP A 134 9.04 -16.60 -2.03
N GLY A 135 8.56 -15.50 -2.64
CA GLY A 135 7.91 -15.50 -3.95
C GLY A 135 6.49 -16.05 -3.99
N LYS A 136 5.89 -16.36 -2.86
CA LYS A 136 4.50 -16.82 -2.73
C LYS A 136 3.62 -15.77 -2.06
N ILE A 137 2.41 -15.57 -2.61
CA ILE A 137 1.46 -14.57 -2.10
C ILE A 137 1.01 -14.90 -0.68
N SER A 138 1.03 -13.89 0.19
CA SER A 138 0.47 -13.94 1.54
C SER A 138 -0.78 -13.07 1.64
N ILE A 139 -1.78 -13.56 2.36
CA ILE A 139 -3.09 -12.92 2.52
C ILE A 139 -3.49 -12.78 3.99
N LYS A 140 -4.63 -12.13 4.26
CA LYS A 140 -5.17 -11.87 5.61
C LYS A 140 -4.20 -11.10 6.50
N GLY A 141 -3.64 -10.00 5.99
CA GLY A 141 -2.63 -9.24 6.73
C GLY A 141 -1.37 -10.07 7.03
N TRP A 142 -0.98 -10.92 6.05
CA TRP A 142 0.17 -11.82 6.09
C TRP A 142 0.08 -12.98 7.09
N GLN A 143 -1.12 -13.22 7.65
CA GLN A 143 -1.36 -14.32 8.60
C GLN A 143 -1.55 -15.67 7.90
N LYS A 144 -1.66 -15.68 6.56
CA LYS A 144 -1.84 -16.89 5.77
C LYS A 144 -0.99 -16.85 4.50
N ASN A 145 -0.01 -17.74 4.42
CA ASN A 145 0.74 -18.01 3.20
C ASN A 145 -0.09 -18.88 2.24
N THR A 146 0.15 -18.72 0.96
CA THR A 146 -0.48 -19.51 -0.11
C THR A 146 0.58 -20.15 -1.00
N ASP A 147 0.17 -21.07 -1.87
CA ASP A 147 1.05 -21.64 -2.91
C ASP A 147 1.04 -20.82 -4.21
N VAL A 148 0.34 -19.68 -4.22
CA VAL A 148 0.19 -18.84 -5.41
C VAL A 148 1.51 -18.12 -5.69
N ASP A 149 2.07 -18.35 -6.86
CA ASP A 149 3.29 -17.68 -7.31
C ASP A 149 3.02 -16.20 -7.61
N LEU A 150 3.91 -15.31 -7.18
CA LEU A 150 3.77 -13.87 -7.32
C LEU A 150 3.66 -13.44 -8.79
N PHE A 151 4.51 -13.97 -9.67
CA PHE A 151 4.54 -13.57 -11.07
C PHE A 151 3.35 -14.13 -11.86
N GLU A 152 2.92 -15.35 -11.56
CA GLU A 152 1.71 -15.94 -12.14
C GLU A 152 0.45 -15.17 -11.69
N HIS A 153 0.46 -14.70 -10.44
CA HIS A 153 -0.64 -13.90 -9.90
C HIS A 153 -0.76 -12.54 -10.58
N ILE A 154 0.36 -11.85 -10.76
CA ILE A 154 0.40 -10.58 -11.49
C ILE A 154 -0.01 -10.80 -12.96
N ASP A 155 0.53 -11.81 -13.63
CA ASP A 155 0.26 -12.14 -15.03
C ASP A 155 -1.23 -12.36 -15.30
N TYR A 156 -1.91 -13.08 -14.40
CA TYR A 156 -3.36 -13.32 -14.49
C TYR A 156 -4.16 -12.02 -14.56
N PHE A 157 -3.83 -11.01 -13.76
CA PHE A 157 -4.55 -9.73 -13.76
C PHE A 157 -4.01 -8.75 -14.80
N TYR A 158 -2.73 -8.81 -15.12
CA TYR A 158 -2.11 -8.02 -16.19
C TYR A 158 -2.80 -8.27 -17.52
N SER A 159 -3.04 -9.54 -17.87
CA SER A 159 -3.79 -9.92 -19.08
C SER A 159 -5.26 -9.46 -19.06
N ARG A 160 -5.79 -8.96 -17.93
CA ARG A 160 -7.13 -8.43 -17.73
C ARG A 160 -7.17 -6.92 -17.51
N GLY A 161 -6.07 -6.24 -17.83
CA GLY A 161 -5.99 -4.78 -17.81
C GLY A 161 -5.51 -4.18 -16.50
N LEU A 162 -4.95 -4.96 -15.57
CA LEU A 162 -4.31 -4.42 -14.37
C LEU A 162 -3.23 -3.40 -14.76
N LYS A 163 -3.23 -2.26 -14.05
CA LYS A 163 -2.22 -1.21 -14.24
C LYS A 163 -1.30 -1.07 -13.03
N TYR A 164 -1.84 -1.19 -11.83
CA TYR A 164 -1.11 -0.94 -10.59
C TYR A 164 -0.93 -2.21 -9.76
N VAL A 165 0.32 -2.47 -9.36
CA VAL A 165 0.64 -3.54 -8.41
C VAL A 165 1.42 -2.98 -7.23
N LYS A 166 0.90 -3.15 -6.03
CA LYS A 166 1.61 -2.91 -4.78
C LYS A 166 2.20 -4.23 -4.32
N THR A 167 3.50 -4.29 -4.13
CA THR A 167 4.15 -5.49 -3.65
C THR A 167 5.16 -5.20 -2.55
N THR A 168 5.15 -6.06 -1.53
CA THR A 168 6.08 -6.07 -0.41
C THR A 168 6.78 -7.41 -0.36
N ASP A 169 8.10 -7.41 -0.27
CA ASP A 169 8.82 -8.57 0.24
C ASP A 169 8.67 -8.57 1.78
N ILE A 170 7.82 -9.47 2.27
CA ILE A 170 7.44 -9.52 3.70
C ILE A 170 8.67 -9.76 4.58
N ALA A 171 9.66 -10.50 4.08
CA ALA A 171 10.90 -10.74 4.82
C ALA A 171 11.69 -9.46 5.13
N LYS A 172 11.42 -8.35 4.40
CA LYS A 172 12.10 -7.06 4.57
C LYS A 172 11.25 -6.00 5.27
N ASP A 173 9.93 -6.21 5.37
CA ASP A 173 9.03 -5.18 5.91
C ASP A 173 9.28 -4.90 7.39
N GLY A 174 9.27 -3.61 7.75
CA GLY A 174 9.49 -3.15 9.12
C GLY A 174 10.93 -3.24 9.62
N LEU A 175 11.86 -3.82 8.86
CA LEU A 175 13.25 -4.04 9.31
C LEU A 175 14.22 -2.92 8.91
N MET A 176 13.82 -2.00 8.01
CA MET A 176 14.68 -0.94 7.50
C MET A 176 16.04 -1.47 6.98
N GLN A 177 16.01 -2.58 6.23
CA GLN A 177 17.21 -3.24 5.67
C GLN A 177 17.37 -3.03 4.16
N GLY A 178 16.56 -2.18 3.57
CA GLY A 178 16.49 -1.86 2.16
C GLY A 178 15.33 -2.55 1.45
N PRO A 179 14.76 -1.87 0.43
CA PRO A 179 13.69 -2.39 -0.41
C PRO A 179 14.11 -3.63 -1.20
N ALA A 180 13.12 -4.35 -1.74
CA ALA A 180 13.35 -5.53 -2.58
C ALA A 180 13.65 -5.12 -4.04
N PHE A 181 14.74 -4.39 -4.28
CA PHE A 181 15.11 -3.84 -5.58
C PHE A 181 15.04 -4.87 -6.71
N ASP A 182 15.67 -6.05 -6.53
CA ASP A 182 15.70 -7.11 -7.54
C ASP A 182 14.29 -7.62 -7.89
N LEU A 183 13.37 -7.60 -6.92
CA LEU A 183 11.98 -7.98 -7.15
C LEU A 183 11.28 -6.97 -8.05
N TYR A 184 11.43 -5.68 -7.76
CA TYR A 184 10.79 -4.61 -8.54
C TYR A 184 11.36 -4.55 -9.96
N GLU A 185 12.68 -4.71 -10.12
CA GLU A 185 13.34 -4.78 -11.43
C GLU A 185 12.77 -5.93 -12.28
N LYS A 186 12.60 -7.12 -11.69
CA LYS A 186 12.00 -8.27 -12.38
C LYS A 186 10.55 -8.03 -12.79
N ILE A 187 9.75 -7.37 -11.95
CA ILE A 187 8.35 -7.06 -12.27
C ILE A 187 8.30 -6.06 -13.43
N ILE A 188 9.04 -4.96 -13.34
CA ILE A 188 9.09 -3.92 -14.39
C ILE A 188 9.61 -4.51 -15.71
N GLY A 189 10.65 -5.35 -15.67
CA GLY A 189 11.21 -5.99 -16.85
C GLY A 189 10.32 -7.04 -17.50
N ARG A 190 9.36 -7.63 -16.75
CA ARG A 190 8.45 -8.66 -17.27
C ARG A 190 7.12 -8.12 -17.76
N PHE A 191 6.61 -7.06 -17.15
CA PHE A 191 5.29 -6.52 -17.45
C PHE A 191 5.40 -5.08 -17.94
N GLU A 192 5.29 -4.90 -19.25
CA GLU A 192 5.32 -3.58 -19.88
C GLU A 192 4.11 -2.73 -19.39
N ASP A 193 4.31 -1.45 -19.16
CA ASP A 193 3.29 -0.49 -18.68
C ASP A 193 2.71 -0.78 -17.29
N ILE A 194 3.23 -1.74 -16.53
CA ILE A 194 2.79 -1.90 -15.15
C ILE A 194 3.40 -0.84 -14.25
N CYS A 195 2.57 -0.27 -13.40
CA CYS A 195 2.99 0.70 -12.38
C CYS A 195 3.24 -0.02 -11.05
N VAL A 196 4.51 -0.17 -10.67
CA VAL A 196 4.91 -0.81 -9.42
C VAL A 196 4.86 0.21 -8.28
N LEU A 197 4.11 -0.11 -7.21
CA LEU A 197 4.16 0.57 -5.93
C LEU A 197 5.04 -0.28 -5.00
N ALA A 198 6.30 0.15 -4.83
CA ALA A 198 7.26 -0.54 -3.97
C ALA A 198 6.93 -0.30 -2.50
N SER A 199 6.93 -1.36 -1.68
CA SER A 199 6.61 -1.29 -0.25
C SER A 199 7.53 -2.19 0.56
N GLY A 200 7.81 -1.76 1.79
CA GLY A 200 8.64 -2.51 2.74
C GLY A 200 10.14 -2.26 2.63
N GLY A 201 10.81 -2.27 3.77
CA GLY A 201 12.27 -2.22 3.87
C GLY A 201 12.95 -0.87 3.66
N VAL A 202 12.25 0.17 3.22
CA VAL A 202 12.81 1.51 2.98
C VAL A 202 13.52 2.04 4.22
N ARG A 203 14.77 2.50 4.07
CA ARG A 203 15.62 2.99 5.17
C ARG A 203 15.74 4.51 5.19
N ASN A 204 15.94 5.09 4.02
CA ASN A 204 16.39 6.47 3.85
C ASN A 204 15.96 7.00 2.48
N VAL A 205 16.34 8.23 2.20
CA VAL A 205 16.02 8.92 0.95
C VAL A 205 16.79 8.35 -0.25
N GLU A 206 17.98 7.83 -0.03
CA GLU A 206 18.80 7.19 -1.08
C GLU A 206 18.13 5.94 -1.64
N ASP A 207 17.40 5.20 -0.81
CA ASP A 207 16.58 4.07 -1.27
C ASP A 207 15.47 4.57 -2.23
N ILE A 208 14.86 5.71 -1.93
CA ILE A 208 13.82 6.32 -2.78
C ILE A 208 14.42 6.80 -4.10
N GLU A 209 15.61 7.42 -4.09
CA GLU A 209 16.32 7.81 -5.30
C GLU A 209 16.58 6.61 -6.20
N LYS A 210 17.11 5.54 -5.62
CA LYS A 210 17.38 4.31 -6.36
C LYS A 210 16.11 3.71 -6.98
N LEU A 211 14.99 3.69 -6.23
CA LEU A 211 13.70 3.24 -6.78
C LEU A 211 13.22 4.15 -7.92
N ASN A 212 13.41 5.47 -7.80
CA ASN A 212 13.10 6.41 -8.88
C ASN A 212 13.93 6.15 -10.15
N ASP A 213 15.23 5.92 -10.00
CA ASP A 213 16.13 5.65 -11.12
C ASP A 213 15.84 4.32 -11.82
N MET A 214 15.27 3.36 -11.09
CA MET A 214 14.79 2.09 -11.62
C MET A 214 13.45 2.21 -12.38
N GLY A 215 12.78 3.37 -12.34
CA GLY A 215 11.48 3.56 -12.97
C GLY A 215 10.29 3.02 -12.14
N VAL A 216 10.47 2.80 -10.85
CA VAL A 216 9.36 2.47 -9.94
C VAL A 216 8.38 3.62 -9.90
N PHE A 217 7.08 3.32 -10.05
CA PHE A 217 6.02 4.33 -10.13
C PHE A 217 5.82 5.07 -8.80
N ALA A 218 5.75 4.32 -7.69
CA ALA A 218 5.55 4.89 -6.37
C ALA A 218 6.30 4.12 -5.29
N VAL A 219 6.62 4.79 -4.18
CA VAL A 219 7.15 4.17 -2.97
C VAL A 219 6.20 4.37 -1.81
N ILE A 220 5.81 3.27 -1.18
CA ILE A 220 5.04 3.25 0.06
C ILE A 220 6.00 2.97 1.22
N PHE A 221 6.05 3.86 2.19
CA PHE A 221 6.94 3.71 3.35
C PHE A 221 6.23 4.13 4.65
N GLY A 222 6.66 3.59 5.74
CA GLY A 222 6.13 3.91 7.06
C GLY A 222 7.24 3.95 8.09
N MET A 223 7.86 2.82 8.43
CA MET A 223 8.82 2.70 9.52
C MET A 223 9.92 3.77 9.46
N ALA A 224 10.51 4.03 8.30
CA ALA A 224 11.56 5.03 8.13
C ALA A 224 11.13 6.45 8.52
N TYR A 225 9.85 6.81 8.31
CA TYR A 225 9.30 8.07 8.78
C TYR A 225 9.10 8.08 10.29
N TYR A 226 8.44 7.05 10.84
CA TYR A 226 8.12 6.98 12.27
C TYR A 226 9.38 6.86 13.15
N GLU A 227 10.43 6.23 12.65
CA GLU A 227 11.74 6.13 13.32
C GLU A 227 12.65 7.36 13.04
N GLY A 228 12.19 8.33 12.25
CA GLY A 228 12.89 9.58 11.99
C GLY A 228 14.07 9.50 11.01
N SER A 229 14.22 8.36 10.31
CA SER A 229 15.25 8.18 9.27
C SER A 229 14.94 8.95 7.98
N ILE A 230 13.67 9.20 7.71
CA ILE A 230 13.18 10.05 6.63
C ILE A 230 12.40 11.20 7.26
N LYS A 231 12.79 12.43 6.95
CA LYS A 231 12.06 13.64 7.30
C LYS A 231 11.26 14.12 6.10
N LEU A 232 10.07 14.65 6.33
CA LEU A 232 9.20 15.13 5.24
C LEU A 232 9.87 16.17 4.37
N LYS A 233 10.67 17.07 4.97
CA LYS A 233 11.46 18.06 4.25
C LYS A 233 12.43 17.46 3.21
N ASP A 234 12.99 16.29 3.49
CA ASP A 234 13.93 15.63 2.58
C ASP A 234 13.23 15.06 1.34
N LEU A 235 11.90 14.93 1.40
CA LEU A 235 11.04 14.42 0.33
C LEU A 235 10.53 15.50 -0.62
N GLU A 236 10.62 16.79 -0.25
CA GLU A 236 10.10 17.91 -1.05
C GLU A 236 10.64 17.92 -2.50
N ARG A 237 11.88 17.48 -2.69
CA ARG A 237 12.51 17.37 -4.02
C ARG A 237 11.82 16.40 -4.99
N PHE A 238 11.05 15.44 -4.48
CA PHE A 238 10.26 14.50 -5.29
C PHE A 238 8.84 15.02 -5.57
N MET A 239 8.44 16.15 -4.98
CA MET A 239 7.09 16.70 -5.09
C MET A 239 7.03 17.93 -6.00
N VAL A 240 8.19 18.46 -6.43
CA VAL A 240 8.25 19.61 -7.35
C VAL A 240 7.75 19.15 -8.72
N LYS A 241 6.56 19.63 -9.11
CA LYS A 241 6.08 19.48 -10.50
C LYS A 241 7.02 20.28 -11.41
N ALA A 242 7.68 19.58 -12.35
CA ALA A 242 8.46 20.21 -13.40
C ALA A 242 7.57 21.03 -14.34
#